data_bebcf859fe6604339a4f50dc3d783b61
#
_entry.id   bebcf859fe6604339a4f50dc3d783b61
#
_cell.length_a   1.000
_cell.length_b   1.000
_cell.length_c   1.000
_cell.angle_alpha   90.00
_cell.angle_beta   90.00
_cell.angle_gamma   90.00
#
_symmetry.space_group_name_H-M   'P 1'
#
loop_
_entity.id
_entity.type
_entity.pdbx_description
1 polymer ?
#
loop_
_entity_poly.entity_id
_entity_poly.type
_entity_poly.pdbx_seq_one_letter_code
_entity_poly.pdbx_strand_id
1 'polypeptide(L)'
;MQQTDFQAVAQWIQNLPGPGVLVVGQPLFSEKAGLLRGTFGDWNLPDYSQYGQLARLLAQSPHSIVILSGDVHYGRIAWCTLTSGGELIEIISSPMSLVDKLAEGSWVEAPNLFPPLALPGVARAQVHTLEEETFSAITSHFLTLEFAATGAHVRMTVRFWPVGRQGSSLDAGFGETVYQRLLP
;
A
#
# COMPACT_ATOMS: atom_id res chain seq x y z
N MET A 1 -12.50 12.78 -5.81
CA MET A 1 -12.23 13.62 -4.62
C MET A 1 -12.58 15.06 -4.98
N GLN A 2 -13.21 15.80 -4.07
CA GLN A 2 -13.47 17.23 -4.31
C GLN A 2 -12.15 18.02 -4.33
N GLN A 3 -12.15 19.19 -5.01
CA GLN A 3 -10.94 20.00 -5.12
C GLN A 3 -10.43 20.50 -3.76
N THR A 4 -11.34 20.80 -2.85
CA THR A 4 -11.05 21.21 -1.46
C THR A 4 -10.32 20.12 -0.68
N ASP A 5 -10.77 18.85 -0.83
CA ASP A 5 -10.17 17.71 -0.13
C ASP A 5 -8.77 17.43 -0.67
N PHE A 6 -8.60 17.55 -2.00
CA PHE A 6 -7.30 17.41 -2.63
C PHE A 6 -6.31 18.47 -2.13
N GLN A 7 -6.75 19.73 -2.00
CA GLN A 7 -5.93 20.81 -1.45
C GLN A 7 -5.54 20.55 0.01
N ALA A 8 -6.45 20.01 0.82
CA ALA A 8 -6.16 19.65 2.20
C ALA A 8 -5.07 18.56 2.29
N VAL A 9 -5.16 17.53 1.45
CA VAL A 9 -4.12 16.48 1.36
C VAL A 9 -2.79 17.08 0.90
N ALA A 10 -2.80 17.97 -0.10
CA ALA A 10 -1.60 18.63 -0.58
C ALA A 10 -0.92 19.47 0.50
N GLN A 11 -1.69 20.25 1.25
CA GLN A 11 -1.19 21.05 2.38
C GLN A 11 -0.63 20.15 3.50
N TRP A 12 -1.31 19.05 3.80
CA TRP A 12 -0.83 18.09 4.79
C TRP A 12 0.54 17.52 4.38
N ILE A 13 0.71 17.05 3.14
CA ILE A 13 1.97 16.51 2.64
C ILE A 13 3.10 17.55 2.75
N GLN A 14 2.84 18.79 2.31
CA GLN A 14 3.84 19.86 2.30
C GLN A 14 4.28 20.31 3.70
N ASN A 15 3.40 20.17 4.69
CA ASN A 15 3.65 20.63 6.06
C ASN A 15 3.96 19.48 7.04
N LEU A 16 4.27 18.28 6.55
CA LEU A 16 4.66 17.18 7.41
C LEU A 16 5.89 17.55 8.25
N PRO A 17 5.83 17.41 9.57
CA PRO A 17 6.98 17.64 10.45
C PRO A 17 7.91 16.41 10.56
N GLY A 18 7.54 15.31 9.95
CA GLY A 18 8.20 14.02 9.98
C GLY A 18 7.41 12.98 9.16
N PRO A 19 7.70 11.69 9.29
CA PRO A 19 6.99 10.64 8.56
C PRO A 19 5.48 10.69 8.77
N GLY A 20 4.71 10.57 7.67
CA GLY A 20 3.26 10.64 7.68
C GLY A 20 2.59 9.30 7.34
N VAL A 21 1.32 9.16 7.71
CA VAL A 21 0.47 8.01 7.32
C VAL A 21 -0.75 8.53 6.55
N LEU A 22 -0.96 7.99 5.37
CA LEU A 22 -2.12 8.30 4.52
C LEU A 22 -2.93 7.01 4.31
N VAL A 23 -4.22 7.05 4.61
CA VAL A 23 -5.13 5.94 4.35
C VAL A 23 -5.94 6.22 3.10
N VAL A 24 -5.95 5.27 2.16
CA VAL A 24 -6.69 5.36 0.90
C VAL A 24 -7.47 4.06 0.66
N GLY A 25 -8.58 4.16 -0.07
CA GLY A 25 -9.43 2.99 -0.32
C GLY A 25 -8.84 2.00 -1.34
N GLN A 26 -7.93 2.45 -2.19
CA GLN A 26 -7.39 1.62 -3.28
C GLN A 26 -5.86 1.75 -3.37
N PRO A 27 -5.18 0.73 -3.91
CA PRO A 27 -3.73 0.75 -4.07
C PRO A 27 -3.24 1.90 -4.95
N LEU A 28 -2.16 2.54 -4.49
CA LEU A 28 -1.45 3.57 -5.24
C LEU A 28 -0.57 2.95 -6.33
N PHE A 29 0.19 1.89 -5.96
CA PHE A 29 1.02 1.14 -6.89
C PHE A 29 0.17 0.11 -7.63
N SER A 30 -0.66 0.59 -8.55
CA SER A 30 -1.50 -0.24 -9.40
C SER A 30 -1.52 0.28 -10.84
N GLU A 31 -1.89 -0.57 -11.77
CA GLU A 31 -2.11 -0.20 -13.16
C GLU A 31 -3.57 0.26 -13.37
N LYS A 32 -3.83 0.94 -14.49
CA LYS A 32 -5.19 1.25 -14.90
C LYS A 32 -5.99 -0.03 -15.09
N ALA A 33 -7.26 0.02 -14.74
CA ALA A 33 -8.17 -1.06 -15.05
C ALA A 33 -8.21 -1.28 -16.58
N GLY A 34 -8.06 -2.52 -17.00
CA GLY A 34 -8.19 -2.88 -18.41
C GLY A 34 -9.63 -2.65 -18.89
N LEU A 35 -9.81 -2.59 -20.23
CA LEU A 35 -11.12 -2.32 -20.89
C LEU A 35 -12.27 -3.19 -20.34
N LEU A 36 -12.02 -4.46 -20.01
CA LEU A 36 -13.03 -5.37 -19.49
C LEU A 36 -13.47 -4.98 -18.07
N ARG A 37 -12.52 -4.66 -17.16
CA ARG A 37 -12.82 -4.25 -15.77
C ARG A 37 -13.52 -2.89 -15.74
N GLY A 38 -13.06 -1.94 -16.54
CA GLY A 38 -13.70 -0.64 -16.65
C GLY A 38 -15.16 -0.69 -17.10
N THR A 39 -15.54 -1.70 -17.90
CA THR A 39 -16.93 -1.92 -18.34
C THR A 39 -17.83 -2.36 -17.19
N PHE A 40 -17.30 -3.04 -16.18
CA PHE A 40 -18.04 -3.48 -14.99
C PHE A 40 -17.96 -2.49 -13.82
N GLY A 41 -17.32 -1.33 -14.01
CA GLY A 41 -17.22 -0.27 -12.99
C GLY A 41 -16.15 -0.51 -11.93
N ASP A 42 -15.25 -1.46 -12.15
CA ASP A 42 -14.14 -1.79 -11.25
C ASP A 42 -12.91 -0.93 -11.64
N TRP A 43 -12.90 0.29 -11.15
CA TRP A 43 -11.87 1.29 -11.43
C TRP A 43 -10.74 1.23 -10.42
N ASN A 44 -9.50 1.27 -10.91
CA ASN A 44 -8.30 1.41 -10.07
C ASN A 44 -7.96 2.90 -9.83
N LEU A 45 -7.20 3.19 -8.79
CA LEU A 45 -6.79 4.56 -8.47
C LEU A 45 -6.14 5.30 -9.67
N PRO A 46 -5.31 4.67 -10.52
CA PRO A 46 -4.75 5.29 -11.72
C PRO A 46 -5.76 5.71 -12.81
N ASP A 47 -6.99 5.21 -12.75
CA ASP A 47 -8.04 5.60 -13.71
C ASP A 47 -8.63 6.98 -13.41
N TYR A 48 -8.46 7.48 -12.20
CA TYR A 48 -8.96 8.79 -11.81
C TYR A 48 -8.04 9.91 -12.27
N SER A 49 -8.63 10.99 -12.78
CA SER A 49 -7.91 12.14 -13.36
C SER A 49 -6.93 12.80 -12.39
N GLN A 50 -7.21 12.75 -11.09
CA GLN A 50 -6.36 13.34 -10.05
C GLN A 50 -5.18 12.45 -9.62
N TYR A 51 -5.13 11.18 -10.05
CA TYR A 51 -4.07 10.25 -9.66
C TYR A 51 -2.66 10.79 -9.94
N GLY A 52 -2.42 11.28 -11.15
CA GLY A 52 -1.12 11.81 -11.52
C GLY A 52 -0.70 13.05 -10.71
N GLN A 53 -1.66 13.83 -10.22
CA GLN A 53 -1.36 14.96 -9.32
C GLN A 53 -1.03 14.46 -7.92
N LEU A 54 -1.81 13.53 -7.38
CA LEU A 54 -1.56 12.91 -6.08
C LEU A 54 -0.19 12.22 -6.04
N ALA A 55 0.11 11.40 -7.05
CA ALA A 55 1.37 10.69 -7.14
C ALA A 55 2.58 11.65 -7.16
N ARG A 56 2.49 12.76 -7.90
CA ARG A 56 3.56 13.79 -7.91
C ARG A 56 3.70 14.49 -6.57
N LEU A 57 2.59 14.80 -5.89
CA LEU A 57 2.65 15.39 -4.55
C LEU A 57 3.33 14.46 -3.54
N LEU A 58 2.95 13.19 -3.57
CA LEU A 58 3.58 12.17 -2.72
C LEU A 58 5.07 12.02 -3.04
N ALA A 59 5.43 12.00 -4.33
CA ALA A 59 6.83 11.89 -4.76
C ALA A 59 7.69 13.10 -4.34
N GLN A 60 7.08 14.25 -4.09
CA GLN A 60 7.74 15.49 -3.66
C GLN A 60 7.67 15.69 -2.13
N SER A 61 7.18 14.73 -1.39
CA SER A 61 7.12 14.83 0.07
C SER A 61 8.50 15.08 0.68
N PRO A 62 8.61 15.98 1.67
CA PRO A 62 9.87 16.20 2.39
C PRO A 62 10.23 15.03 3.31
N HIS A 63 9.26 14.21 3.70
CA HIS A 63 9.40 13.09 4.60
C HIS A 63 8.81 11.81 4.03
N SER A 64 9.13 10.67 4.64
CA SER A 64 8.55 9.39 4.30
C SER A 64 7.03 9.38 4.51
N ILE A 65 6.31 8.74 3.61
CA ILE A 65 4.86 8.53 3.73
C ILE A 65 4.55 7.04 3.65
N VAL A 66 3.83 6.55 4.64
CA VAL A 66 3.25 5.21 4.66
C VAL A 66 1.82 5.29 4.17
N ILE A 67 1.49 4.57 3.10
CA ILE A 67 0.14 4.48 2.54
C ILE A 67 -0.46 3.15 2.99
N LEU A 68 -1.62 3.24 3.62
CA LEU A 68 -2.41 2.08 3.99
C LEU A 68 -3.59 1.97 3.04
N SER A 69 -3.71 0.83 2.39
CA SER A 69 -4.82 0.57 1.46
C SER A 69 -5.39 -0.84 1.62
N GLY A 70 -6.56 -1.05 1.05
CA GLY A 70 -7.28 -2.31 1.06
C GLY A 70 -8.12 -2.44 -0.21
N ASP A 71 -9.31 -3.05 -0.08
CA ASP A 71 -10.27 -3.26 -1.17
C ASP A 71 -9.73 -4.05 -2.36
N VAL A 72 -8.83 -4.98 -2.05
CA VAL A 72 -8.24 -5.93 -2.99
C VAL A 72 -8.12 -7.30 -2.34
N HIS A 73 -7.86 -8.34 -3.13
CA HIS A 73 -7.87 -9.73 -2.64
C HIS A 73 -6.46 -10.26 -2.32
N TYR A 74 -5.55 -9.38 -1.89
CA TYR A 74 -4.18 -9.74 -1.52
C TYR A 74 -3.59 -8.78 -0.48
N GLY A 75 -2.55 -9.22 0.21
CA GLY A 75 -1.66 -8.36 0.98
C GLY A 75 -0.38 -8.09 0.21
N ARG A 76 0.16 -6.89 0.33
CA ARG A 76 1.42 -6.51 -0.31
C ARG A 76 2.09 -5.36 0.43
N ILE A 77 3.41 -5.37 0.45
CA ILE A 77 4.22 -4.20 0.79
C ILE A 77 5.05 -3.86 -0.44
N ALA A 78 4.96 -2.62 -0.89
CA ALA A 78 5.76 -2.08 -1.99
C ALA A 78 6.29 -0.71 -1.58
N TRP A 79 7.46 -0.31 -2.05
CA TRP A 79 8.05 0.96 -1.68
C TRP A 79 8.92 1.56 -2.79
N CYS A 80 9.15 2.85 -2.71
CA CYS A 80 10.13 3.55 -3.54
C CYS A 80 10.80 4.66 -2.75
N THR A 81 12.02 5.00 -3.15
CA THR A 81 12.76 6.13 -2.60
C THR A 81 12.28 7.44 -3.22
N LEU A 82 12.10 8.46 -2.39
CA LEU A 82 11.74 9.81 -2.82
C LEU A 82 12.99 10.64 -3.13
N THR A 83 12.84 11.70 -3.89
CA THR A 83 13.92 12.64 -4.19
C THR A 83 14.45 13.37 -2.96
N SER A 84 13.65 13.48 -1.92
CA SER A 84 14.03 14.02 -0.60
C SER A 84 14.92 13.10 0.22
N GLY A 85 15.09 11.84 -0.20
CA GLY A 85 15.75 10.78 0.58
C GLY A 85 14.81 10.02 1.51
N GLY A 86 13.55 10.45 1.64
CA GLY A 86 12.50 9.70 2.31
C GLY A 86 11.99 8.54 1.45
N GLU A 87 10.94 7.88 1.91
CA GLU A 87 10.36 6.71 1.25
C GLU A 87 8.85 6.83 1.15
N LEU A 88 8.30 6.34 0.05
CA LEU A 88 6.88 6.10 -0.12
C LEU A 88 6.66 4.60 -0.01
N ILE A 89 5.96 4.17 1.05
CA ILE A 89 5.74 2.76 1.37
C ILE A 89 4.26 2.48 1.33
N GLU A 90 3.81 1.59 0.46
CA GLU A 90 2.43 1.13 0.41
C GLU A 90 2.30 -0.22 1.11
N ILE A 91 1.34 -0.29 2.01
CA ILE A 91 0.98 -1.49 2.75
C ILE A 91 -0.48 -1.81 2.48
N ILE A 92 -0.71 -2.94 1.86
CA ILE A 92 -2.04 -3.47 1.56
C ILE A 92 -2.33 -4.62 2.50
N SER A 93 -3.47 -4.56 3.18
CA SER A 93 -3.97 -5.65 4.01
C SER A 93 -5.43 -5.96 3.65
N SER A 94 -5.63 -6.98 2.84
CA SER A 94 -6.94 -7.45 2.39
C SER A 94 -6.81 -8.86 1.80
N PRO A 95 -7.75 -9.76 2.01
CA PRO A 95 -8.93 -9.70 2.86
C PRO A 95 -8.73 -10.39 4.22
N MET A 96 -9.57 -10.06 5.19
CA MET A 96 -9.69 -10.86 6.43
C MET A 96 -10.47 -12.17 6.20
N SER A 97 -11.25 -12.25 5.13
CA SER A 97 -11.87 -13.51 4.65
C SER A 97 -11.76 -13.58 3.15
N LEU A 98 -11.25 -14.70 2.65
CA LEU A 98 -11.32 -14.98 1.22
C LEU A 98 -12.77 -15.25 0.85
N VAL A 99 -13.25 -14.48 -0.10
CA VAL A 99 -14.50 -14.82 -0.79
C VAL A 99 -14.28 -16.10 -1.58
N ASP A 100 -15.28 -16.96 -1.61
CA ASP A 100 -15.15 -18.27 -2.22
C ASP A 100 -14.75 -18.14 -3.70
N LYS A 101 -13.61 -18.71 -4.07
CA LYS A 101 -13.01 -18.62 -5.42
C LYS A 101 -13.98 -18.99 -6.55
N LEU A 102 -15.02 -19.76 -6.23
CA LEU A 102 -16.05 -20.19 -7.19
C LEU A 102 -17.18 -19.17 -7.36
N ALA A 103 -17.46 -18.35 -6.35
CA ALA A 103 -18.60 -17.43 -6.38
C ALA A 103 -18.29 -16.11 -7.08
N GLU A 104 -17.03 -15.71 -7.18
CA GLU A 104 -16.66 -14.37 -7.65
C GLU A 104 -15.95 -14.33 -8.99
N GLY A 105 -15.61 -15.48 -9.60
CA GLY A 105 -14.70 -15.43 -10.75
C GLY A 105 -13.43 -14.62 -10.40
N SER A 106 -13.10 -14.57 -9.14
CA SER A 106 -12.04 -13.73 -8.60
C SER A 106 -10.72 -14.28 -9.09
N TRP A 107 -10.33 -13.66 -10.13
CA TRP A 107 -9.01 -13.72 -10.67
C TRP A 107 -8.10 -13.03 -9.67
N VAL A 108 -7.75 -13.71 -8.60
CA VAL A 108 -6.59 -13.34 -7.80
C VAL A 108 -5.41 -13.57 -8.74
N GLU A 109 -5.11 -12.55 -9.49
CA GLU A 109 -3.95 -12.55 -10.36
C GLU A 109 -2.71 -12.44 -9.50
N ALA A 110 -2.33 -13.57 -8.89
CA ALA A 110 -1.04 -13.70 -8.24
C ALA A 110 0.14 -13.21 -9.11
N PRO A 111 0.12 -13.42 -10.46
CA PRO A 111 1.24 -12.97 -11.29
C PRO A 111 1.42 -11.46 -11.38
N ASN A 112 0.43 -10.65 -11.02
CA ASN A 112 0.51 -9.18 -11.09
C ASN A 112 0.55 -8.50 -9.72
N LEU A 113 0.87 -9.24 -8.66
CA LEU A 113 1.00 -8.68 -7.30
C LEU A 113 2.02 -7.54 -7.25
N PHE A 114 3.05 -7.61 -8.09
CA PHE A 114 4.12 -6.62 -8.18
C PHE A 114 4.33 -6.14 -9.61
N PRO A 115 3.36 -5.42 -10.21
CA PRO A 115 3.54 -4.90 -11.55
C PRO A 115 4.71 -3.91 -11.57
N PRO A 116 5.49 -3.86 -12.64
CA PRO A 116 6.58 -2.90 -12.80
C PRO A 116 5.98 -1.51 -13.03
N LEU A 117 5.74 -0.77 -11.97
CA LEU A 117 5.01 0.49 -12.02
C LEU A 117 5.92 1.69 -12.26
N ALA A 118 5.47 2.60 -13.10
CA ALA A 118 5.96 3.96 -13.14
C ALA A 118 5.03 4.83 -12.28
N LEU A 119 5.50 5.25 -11.12
CA LEU A 119 4.79 6.26 -10.34
C LEU A 119 5.16 7.64 -10.91
N PRO A 120 4.19 8.50 -11.28
CA PRO A 120 4.49 9.84 -11.76
C PRO A 120 5.35 10.62 -10.77
N GLY A 121 6.50 11.11 -11.23
CA GLY A 121 7.47 11.84 -10.39
C GLY A 121 8.53 10.97 -9.72
N VAL A 122 8.48 9.65 -9.87
CA VAL A 122 9.49 8.71 -9.38
C VAL A 122 10.05 7.91 -10.55
N ALA A 123 11.38 7.81 -10.64
CA ALA A 123 12.00 6.96 -11.65
C ALA A 123 11.62 5.49 -11.43
N ARG A 124 11.31 4.78 -12.50
CA ARG A 124 10.90 3.36 -12.44
C ARG A 124 11.89 2.47 -11.69
N ALA A 125 13.18 2.75 -11.84
CA ALA A 125 14.24 2.01 -11.14
C ALA A 125 14.24 2.19 -9.61
N GLN A 126 13.49 3.16 -9.10
CA GLN A 126 13.38 3.44 -7.66
C GLN A 126 12.14 2.79 -7.03
N VAL A 127 11.28 2.16 -7.81
CA VAL A 127 10.10 1.47 -7.29
C VAL A 127 10.46 0.01 -7.00
N HIS A 128 10.42 -0.35 -5.74
CA HIS A 128 10.72 -1.70 -5.28
C HIS A 128 9.40 -2.45 -5.09
N THR A 129 9.10 -3.33 -6.03
CA THR A 129 7.88 -4.14 -6.04
C THR A 129 8.19 -5.63 -6.12
N LEU A 130 9.46 -6.00 -6.00
CA LEU A 130 9.91 -7.37 -6.09
C LEU A 130 9.65 -8.13 -4.78
N GLU A 131 9.25 -9.38 -4.91
CA GLU A 131 8.95 -10.27 -3.80
C GLU A 131 10.15 -10.49 -2.88
N GLU A 132 11.36 -10.44 -3.40
CA GLU A 132 12.62 -10.58 -2.66
C GLU A 132 12.86 -9.46 -1.65
N GLU A 133 12.30 -8.27 -1.88
CA GLU A 133 12.51 -7.09 -1.04
C GLU A 133 11.25 -6.67 -0.26
N THR A 134 10.13 -7.32 -0.52
CA THR A 134 8.83 -6.94 0.00
C THR A 134 8.03 -8.17 0.41
N PHE A 135 6.88 -7.93 1.00
CA PHE A 135 5.93 -8.96 1.43
C PHE A 135 4.77 -9.07 0.47
N SER A 136 4.30 -10.29 0.22
CA SER A 136 3.02 -10.55 -0.43
C SER A 136 2.30 -11.76 0.19
N ALA A 137 0.97 -11.71 0.20
CA ALA A 137 0.12 -12.80 0.66
C ALA A 137 -1.23 -12.80 -0.06
N ILE A 138 -1.71 -13.98 -0.42
CA ILE A 138 -3.03 -14.21 -1.04
C ILE A 138 -3.96 -14.99 -0.11
N THR A 139 -3.53 -15.28 1.10
CA THR A 139 -4.32 -15.97 2.13
C THR A 139 -5.06 -14.97 3.00
N SER A 140 -6.13 -15.40 3.67
CA SER A 140 -6.83 -14.56 4.65
C SER A 140 -5.89 -14.15 5.77
N HIS A 141 -5.77 -12.86 6.01
CA HIS A 141 -4.86 -12.30 6.99
C HIS A 141 -5.27 -10.87 7.40
N PHE A 142 -4.62 -10.38 8.42
CA PHE A 142 -4.51 -8.95 8.67
C PHE A 142 -3.06 -8.59 8.99
N LEU A 143 -2.73 -7.32 8.84
CA LEU A 143 -1.45 -6.75 9.22
C LEU A 143 -1.63 -5.80 10.41
N THR A 144 -0.66 -5.80 11.31
CA THR A 144 -0.55 -4.76 12.33
C THR A 144 0.70 -3.93 12.07
N LEU A 145 0.59 -2.63 12.31
CA LEU A 145 1.68 -1.69 12.19
C LEU A 145 1.98 -1.09 13.55
N GLU A 146 3.25 -1.11 13.90
CA GLU A 146 3.79 -0.48 15.09
C GLU A 146 4.78 0.62 14.68
N PHE A 147 4.63 1.80 15.24
CA PHE A 147 5.53 2.92 15.05
C PHE A 147 6.20 3.27 16.39
N ALA A 148 7.51 3.28 16.41
CA ALA A 148 8.30 3.57 17.60
C ALA A 148 9.34 4.66 17.31
N ALA A 149 9.41 5.69 18.14
CA ALA A 149 10.44 6.69 18.05
C ALA A 149 11.82 6.07 18.33
N THR A 150 12.80 6.39 17.49
CA THR A 150 14.16 5.87 17.60
C THR A 150 15.14 7.00 17.24
N GLY A 151 15.53 7.80 18.24
CA GLY A 151 16.31 9.01 18.00
C GLY A 151 15.56 10.02 17.14
N ALA A 152 16.16 10.44 16.02
CA ALA A 152 15.55 11.35 15.05
C ALA A 152 14.64 10.63 14.01
N HIS A 153 14.50 9.33 14.12
CA HIS A 153 13.77 8.49 13.15
C HIS A 153 12.56 7.81 13.79
N VAL A 154 11.69 7.29 12.94
CA VAL A 154 10.56 6.44 13.36
C VAL A 154 10.80 5.03 12.84
N ARG A 155 10.85 4.04 13.73
CA ARG A 155 10.87 2.64 13.34
C ARG A 155 9.45 2.19 13.09
N MET A 156 9.19 1.69 11.88
CA MET A 156 7.97 1.01 11.52
C MET A 156 8.22 -0.49 11.51
N THR A 157 7.33 -1.26 12.15
CA THR A 157 7.33 -2.72 12.13
C THR A 157 5.98 -3.21 11.67
N VAL A 158 5.94 -4.08 10.68
CA VAL A 158 4.73 -4.72 10.16
C VAL A 158 4.74 -6.18 10.54
N ARG A 159 3.64 -6.66 11.15
CA ARG A 159 3.45 -8.06 11.52
C ARG A 159 2.28 -8.65 10.76
N PHE A 160 2.48 -9.89 10.31
CA PHE A 160 1.50 -10.68 9.60
C PHE A 160 0.77 -11.62 10.56
N TRP A 161 -0.55 -11.67 10.44
CA TRP A 161 -1.43 -12.51 11.22
C TRP A 161 -2.34 -13.31 10.29
N PRO A 162 -2.08 -14.61 10.07
CA PRO A 162 -2.95 -15.43 9.25
C PRO A 162 -4.28 -15.66 9.95
N VAL A 163 -5.38 -15.65 9.19
CA VAL A 163 -6.73 -15.95 9.68
C VAL A 163 -7.18 -17.28 9.10
N GLY A 164 -7.39 -18.26 9.95
CA GLY A 164 -7.91 -19.59 9.56
C GLY A 164 -9.44 -19.63 9.54
N ARG A 165 -10.00 -20.48 8.69
CA ARG A 165 -11.47 -20.71 8.58
C ARG A 165 -12.10 -21.40 9.79
N GLN A 166 -11.34 -22.11 10.60
CA GLN A 166 -11.82 -22.78 11.80
C GLN A 166 -10.82 -22.56 12.91
N GLY A 167 -11.20 -21.70 13.89
CA GLY A 167 -10.69 -21.76 15.25
C GLY A 167 -9.18 -22.00 15.43
N SER A 168 -8.36 -21.67 14.42
CA SER A 168 -6.97 -21.46 14.72
C SER A 168 -6.98 -20.40 15.79
N SER A 169 -6.83 -20.84 17.05
CA SER A 169 -6.47 -19.96 18.11
C SER A 169 -5.45 -19.02 17.49
N LEU A 170 -5.75 -17.72 17.53
CA LEU A 170 -4.68 -16.76 17.62
C LEU A 170 -3.96 -17.15 18.92
N ASP A 171 -3.26 -18.27 18.87
CA ASP A 171 -2.34 -18.63 19.93
C ASP A 171 -1.51 -17.37 20.08
N ALA A 172 -1.55 -16.80 21.25
CA ALA A 172 -1.09 -15.48 21.61
C ALA A 172 0.43 -15.26 21.33
N GLY A 173 0.92 -15.88 20.28
CA GLY A 173 2.19 -15.61 19.64
C GLY A 173 2.09 -14.26 18.93
N PHE A 174 3.06 -13.41 19.15
CA PHE A 174 3.26 -12.20 18.37
C PHE A 174 3.30 -12.56 16.88
N GLY A 175 2.52 -11.88 16.05
CA GLY A 175 2.51 -12.11 14.62
C GLY A 175 3.92 -12.03 14.01
N GLU A 176 4.15 -12.77 12.95
CA GLU A 176 5.44 -12.78 12.27
C GLU A 176 5.79 -11.38 11.75
N THR A 177 7.00 -10.89 12.08
CA THR A 177 7.49 -9.64 11.51
C THR A 177 7.88 -9.89 10.06
N VAL A 178 7.12 -9.31 9.14
CA VAL A 178 7.34 -9.47 7.69
C VAL A 178 8.03 -8.27 7.05
N TYR A 179 8.05 -7.13 7.74
CA TYR A 179 8.73 -5.93 7.25
C TYR A 179 9.11 -5.01 8.42
N GLN A 180 10.29 -4.43 8.32
CA GLN A 180 10.76 -3.41 9.27
C GLN A 180 11.54 -2.33 8.54
N ARG A 181 11.27 -1.07 8.87
CA ARG A 181 11.92 0.07 8.25
C ARG A 181 12.18 1.19 9.26
N LEU A 182 13.31 1.87 9.08
CA LEU A 182 13.64 3.10 9.79
C LEU A 182 13.34 4.28 8.87
N LEU A 183 12.32 5.06 9.21
CA LEU A 183 11.84 6.20 8.43
C LEU A 183 12.59 7.46 8.86
N PRO A 184 13.30 8.12 7.93
CA PRO A 184 13.98 9.40 8.20
C PRO A 184 13.02 10.57 8.35
#